data_1bad546abb2bfbb95d9fbfba704d4c9c
#
_entry.id   1bad546abb2bfbb95d9fbfba704d4c9c
#
_cell.length_a   1.000
_cell.length_b   1.000
_cell.length_c   1.000
_cell.angle_alpha   90.00
_cell.angle_beta   90.00
_cell.angle_gamma   90.00
#
_symmetry.space_group_name_H-M   'P 1'
#
loop_
_entity.id
_entity.type
_entity.pdbx_description
1 polymer ?
#
loop_
_entity_poly.entity_id
_entity_poly.type
_entity_poly.pdbx_seq_one_letter_code
_entity_poly.pdbx_strand_id
1 'polypeptide(L)'
;MKTGNKRLASMHRARADAMREVLLNRVGNGKSPETPIHVVMVSDLIEWFSIQSAKISNLKAVAFKGHELMAVSYVGPATSDTPAIAYFEIDPRVQAKENSKLSLLSPIPLEQMTPGHRNLLEQARAKREAFLNDSKIPYMKLMAKVNSALDKAAKLDAGGMPVQALSALREVETIRPIEDIPLPGLIGMYSALNGKVGNNEKQNELRGLLFGIHQAIAHSGDGLSPETAVHVIAIQEEYDWLSDKRLTRVLQKLVDTPLGKFDVLTARNNAGERRDYYFNITRMYAMYSQGFWENHGK
;
A
#
# COMPACT_ATOMS: atom_id res chain seq x y z
N MET A 1 -34.44 2.12 21.07
CA MET A 1 -33.57 2.61 19.98
C MET A 1 -33.03 1.50 19.08
N LYS A 2 -33.87 0.67 18.41
CA LYS A 2 -33.43 -0.45 17.53
C LYS A 2 -33.99 -0.39 16.11
N THR A 3 -34.82 0.61 15.77
CA THR A 3 -35.49 0.66 14.46
C THR A 3 -34.70 1.37 13.34
N GLY A 4 -33.82 2.30 13.68
CA GLY A 4 -32.99 3.03 12.69
C GLY A 4 -31.97 2.15 11.97
N ASN A 5 -31.37 1.20 12.65
CA ASN A 5 -30.37 0.29 12.09
C ASN A 5 -30.96 -0.71 11.07
N LYS A 6 -32.22 -1.16 11.27
CA LYS A 6 -32.86 -2.13 10.35
C LYS A 6 -33.18 -1.50 9.00
N ARG A 7 -33.64 -0.23 8.99
CA ARG A 7 -33.96 0.50 7.74
C ARG A 7 -32.68 0.79 6.93
N LEU A 8 -31.61 1.21 7.59
CA LEU A 8 -30.32 1.46 6.95
C LEU A 8 -29.73 0.17 6.37
N ALA A 9 -29.77 -0.93 7.13
CA ALA A 9 -29.31 -2.24 6.69
C ALA A 9 -30.14 -2.78 5.49
N SER A 10 -31.46 -2.56 5.47
CA SER A 10 -32.29 -2.95 4.32
C SER A 10 -31.97 -2.13 3.06
N MET A 11 -31.73 -0.82 3.22
CA MET A 11 -31.30 0.05 2.11
C MET A 11 -29.95 -0.37 1.53
N HIS A 12 -28.97 -0.68 2.39
CA HIS A 12 -27.65 -1.16 1.92
C HIS A 12 -27.76 -2.51 1.23
N ARG A 13 -28.60 -3.41 1.74
CA ARG A 13 -28.86 -4.70 1.09
C ARG A 13 -29.50 -4.53 -0.28
N ALA A 14 -30.55 -3.71 -0.39
CA ALA A 14 -31.19 -3.43 -1.68
C ALA A 14 -30.24 -2.80 -2.71
N ARG A 15 -29.33 -1.92 -2.27
CA ARG A 15 -28.28 -1.38 -3.15
C ARG A 15 -27.28 -2.43 -3.60
N ALA A 16 -26.85 -3.29 -2.68
CA ALA A 16 -25.94 -4.39 -3.01
C ALA A 16 -26.58 -5.38 -4.00
N ASP A 17 -27.85 -5.71 -3.80
CA ASP A 17 -28.60 -6.61 -4.69
C ASP A 17 -28.78 -5.97 -6.09
N ALA A 18 -29.09 -4.67 -6.18
CA ALA A 18 -29.17 -3.94 -7.45
C ALA A 18 -27.80 -3.87 -8.17
N MET A 19 -26.71 -3.66 -7.45
CA MET A 19 -25.36 -3.70 -8.04
C MET A 19 -25.00 -5.10 -8.55
N ARG A 20 -25.34 -6.14 -7.80
CA ARG A 20 -25.19 -7.53 -8.24
C ARG A 20 -25.95 -7.83 -9.52
N GLU A 21 -27.19 -7.40 -9.62
CA GLU A 21 -28.00 -7.57 -10.82
C GLU A 21 -27.37 -6.89 -12.04
N VAL A 22 -26.84 -5.68 -11.87
CA VAL A 22 -26.15 -4.95 -12.94
C VAL A 22 -24.89 -5.71 -13.37
N LEU A 23 -24.05 -6.13 -12.43
CA LEU A 23 -22.81 -6.86 -12.72
C LEU A 23 -23.05 -8.19 -13.45
N LEU A 24 -24.15 -8.89 -13.15
CA LEU A 24 -24.42 -10.19 -13.73
C LEU A 24 -25.13 -10.08 -15.10
N ASN A 25 -25.94 -9.05 -15.33
CA ASN A 25 -26.90 -9.07 -16.44
C ASN A 25 -26.72 -7.93 -17.45
N ARG A 26 -25.91 -6.88 -17.16
CA ARG A 26 -25.90 -5.66 -18.00
C ARG A 26 -24.50 -5.21 -18.47
N VAL A 27 -23.44 -5.92 -18.11
CA VAL A 27 -22.08 -5.41 -18.31
C VAL A 27 -21.21 -6.26 -19.24
N GLY A 28 -21.82 -7.05 -20.09
CA GLY A 28 -21.14 -8.00 -20.98
C GLY A 28 -21.11 -9.42 -20.41
N ASN A 29 -20.67 -10.39 -21.20
CA ASN A 29 -20.63 -11.80 -20.81
C ASN A 29 -19.22 -12.32 -20.49
N GLY A 30 -18.19 -11.55 -20.82
CA GLY A 30 -16.79 -11.86 -20.54
C GLY A 30 -16.20 -13.07 -21.28
N LYS A 31 -16.94 -13.70 -22.19
CA LYS A 31 -16.52 -14.94 -22.86
C LYS A 31 -15.44 -14.71 -23.92
N SER A 32 -15.32 -13.51 -24.41
CA SER A 32 -14.32 -13.11 -25.39
C SER A 32 -13.87 -11.68 -25.18
N PRO A 33 -12.73 -11.27 -25.76
CA PRO A 33 -12.28 -9.86 -25.74
C PRO A 33 -13.25 -8.88 -26.41
N GLU A 34 -14.13 -9.35 -27.29
CA GLU A 34 -15.15 -8.55 -27.97
C GLU A 34 -16.34 -8.21 -27.07
N THR A 35 -16.57 -9.02 -26.06
CA THR A 35 -17.72 -8.87 -25.13
C THR A 35 -17.26 -8.86 -23.67
N PRO A 36 -16.30 -7.98 -23.30
CA PRO A 36 -15.79 -7.95 -21.94
C PRO A 36 -16.89 -7.57 -20.95
N ILE A 37 -16.72 -7.97 -19.71
CA ILE A 37 -17.53 -7.48 -18.60
C ILE A 37 -17.01 -6.10 -18.24
N HIS A 38 -17.85 -5.07 -18.38
CA HIS A 38 -17.48 -3.71 -17.99
C HIS A 38 -17.66 -3.53 -16.49
N VAL A 39 -16.59 -3.21 -15.78
CA VAL A 39 -16.56 -2.95 -14.34
C VAL A 39 -15.99 -1.57 -14.06
N VAL A 40 -16.41 -0.95 -12.94
CA VAL A 40 -15.93 0.37 -12.57
C VAL A 40 -14.55 0.29 -11.95
N MET A 41 -14.32 -0.74 -11.11
CA MET A 41 -13.03 -0.92 -10.41
C MET A 41 -12.70 -2.41 -10.24
N VAL A 42 -11.44 -2.69 -9.87
CA VAL A 42 -10.95 -4.06 -9.67
C VAL A 42 -11.74 -4.83 -8.60
N SER A 43 -12.26 -4.14 -7.58
CA SER A 43 -13.11 -4.77 -6.57
C SER A 43 -14.40 -5.37 -7.15
N ASP A 44 -14.96 -4.75 -8.18
CA ASP A 44 -16.18 -5.26 -8.85
C ASP A 44 -15.88 -6.55 -9.60
N LEU A 45 -14.68 -6.68 -10.19
CA LEU A 45 -14.19 -7.91 -10.80
C LEU A 45 -14.10 -9.04 -9.75
N ILE A 46 -13.52 -8.75 -8.59
CA ILE A 46 -13.40 -9.72 -7.49
C ILE A 46 -14.80 -10.14 -7.00
N GLU A 47 -15.71 -9.19 -6.84
CA GLU A 47 -17.10 -9.44 -6.42
C GLU A 47 -17.84 -10.33 -7.45
N TRP A 48 -17.62 -10.12 -8.75
CA TRP A 48 -18.22 -10.94 -9.80
C TRP A 48 -17.85 -12.42 -9.64
N PHE A 49 -16.59 -12.75 -9.35
CA PHE A 49 -16.15 -14.14 -9.09
C PHE A 49 -16.70 -14.66 -7.76
N SER A 50 -16.76 -13.82 -6.74
CA SER A 50 -17.33 -14.15 -5.43
C SER A 50 -18.80 -14.58 -5.55
N ILE A 51 -19.61 -13.82 -6.30
CA ILE A 51 -21.03 -14.11 -6.55
C ILE A 51 -21.19 -15.48 -7.23
N GLN A 52 -20.27 -15.87 -8.12
CA GLN A 52 -20.31 -17.13 -8.85
C GLN A 52 -19.62 -18.28 -8.11
N SER A 53 -19.16 -18.06 -6.87
CA SER A 53 -18.41 -19.05 -6.10
C SER A 53 -17.19 -19.59 -6.86
N ALA A 54 -16.58 -18.75 -7.72
CA ALA A 54 -15.46 -19.11 -8.55
C ALA A 54 -14.13 -18.68 -7.91
N LYS A 55 -13.08 -19.46 -8.13
CA LYS A 55 -11.72 -19.17 -7.65
C LYS A 55 -10.87 -18.66 -8.80
N ILE A 56 -10.29 -17.48 -8.61
CA ILE A 56 -9.33 -16.89 -9.54
C ILE A 56 -8.00 -17.66 -9.41
N SER A 57 -7.44 -18.07 -10.55
CA SER A 57 -6.14 -18.74 -10.63
C SER A 57 -5.04 -17.86 -11.23
N ASN A 58 -5.39 -16.95 -12.15
CA ASN A 58 -4.44 -16.04 -12.77
C ASN A 58 -5.14 -14.75 -13.26
N LEU A 59 -4.39 -13.64 -13.26
CA LEU A 59 -4.82 -12.37 -13.86
C LEU A 59 -3.73 -11.89 -14.83
N LYS A 60 -4.13 -11.49 -16.04
CA LYS A 60 -3.22 -10.98 -17.06
C LYS A 60 -3.85 -9.80 -17.79
N ALA A 61 -3.13 -8.69 -17.90
CA ALA A 61 -3.51 -7.61 -18.80
C ALA A 61 -3.30 -8.06 -20.26
N VAL A 62 -4.27 -7.79 -21.13
CA VAL A 62 -4.22 -8.09 -22.56
C VAL A 62 -4.70 -6.87 -23.36
N ALA A 63 -3.98 -6.53 -24.43
CA ALA A 63 -4.39 -5.47 -25.33
C ALA A 63 -5.33 -6.03 -26.40
N PHE A 64 -6.46 -5.36 -26.63
CA PHE A 64 -7.41 -5.72 -27.67
C PHE A 64 -8.02 -4.47 -28.31
N LYS A 65 -7.81 -4.28 -29.61
CA LYS A 65 -8.33 -3.13 -30.41
C LYS A 65 -8.07 -1.75 -29.78
N GLY A 66 -6.89 -1.58 -29.15
CA GLY A 66 -6.51 -0.32 -28.49
C GLY A 66 -7.05 -0.16 -27.05
N HIS A 67 -7.77 -1.14 -26.53
CA HIS A 67 -8.21 -1.21 -25.15
C HIS A 67 -7.33 -2.16 -24.35
N GLU A 68 -7.13 -1.85 -23.06
CA GLU A 68 -6.49 -2.76 -22.12
C GLU A 68 -7.60 -3.52 -21.37
N LEU A 69 -7.61 -4.85 -21.51
CA LEU A 69 -8.54 -5.73 -20.84
C LEU A 69 -7.80 -6.55 -19.78
N MET A 70 -8.52 -6.98 -18.75
CA MET A 70 -8.05 -7.95 -17.78
C MET A 70 -8.58 -9.34 -18.14
N ALA A 71 -7.71 -10.24 -18.57
CA ALA A 71 -8.04 -11.66 -18.76
C ALA A 71 -7.80 -12.40 -17.44
N VAL A 72 -8.87 -12.97 -16.90
CA VAL A 72 -8.87 -13.66 -15.60
C VAL A 72 -9.13 -15.14 -15.82
N SER A 73 -8.14 -15.98 -15.50
CA SER A 73 -8.33 -17.43 -15.46
C SER A 73 -8.99 -17.83 -14.14
N TYR A 74 -10.02 -18.65 -14.21
CA TYR A 74 -10.79 -19.05 -13.04
C TYR A 74 -11.35 -20.45 -13.16
N VAL A 75 -11.74 -21.03 -12.03
CA VAL A 75 -12.42 -22.34 -11.90
C VAL A 75 -13.61 -22.15 -10.97
N GLY A 76 -14.74 -22.74 -11.33
CA GLY A 76 -15.94 -22.66 -10.49
C GLY A 76 -17.09 -23.51 -11.02
N PRO A 77 -18.24 -23.55 -10.31
CA PRO A 77 -19.38 -24.38 -10.67
C PRO A 77 -19.89 -24.17 -12.11
N ALA A 78 -19.83 -22.93 -12.60
CA ALA A 78 -20.24 -22.59 -13.98
C ALA A 78 -19.29 -23.11 -15.06
N THR A 79 -18.10 -23.54 -14.68
CA THR A 79 -17.06 -24.07 -15.60
C THR A 79 -16.88 -25.59 -15.48
N SER A 80 -17.75 -26.27 -14.70
CA SER A 80 -17.62 -27.70 -14.40
C SER A 80 -16.21 -28.08 -13.93
N ASP A 81 -15.62 -27.20 -13.09
CA ASP A 81 -14.27 -27.30 -12.54
C ASP A 81 -13.13 -27.35 -13.57
N THR A 82 -13.40 -27.01 -14.83
CA THR A 82 -12.36 -26.80 -15.83
C THR A 82 -11.92 -25.34 -15.87
N PRO A 83 -10.62 -25.03 -16.11
CA PRO A 83 -10.16 -23.65 -16.24
C PRO A 83 -10.85 -22.93 -17.38
N ALA A 84 -11.41 -21.75 -17.09
CA ALA A 84 -12.01 -20.85 -18.06
C ALA A 84 -11.35 -19.46 -17.97
N ILE A 85 -11.53 -18.63 -18.99
CA ILE A 85 -11.05 -17.27 -19.00
C ILE A 85 -12.26 -16.32 -19.12
N ALA A 86 -12.30 -15.31 -18.27
CA ALA A 86 -13.23 -14.20 -18.40
C ALA A 86 -12.46 -12.92 -18.68
N TYR A 87 -13.00 -12.07 -19.57
CA TYR A 87 -12.42 -10.80 -19.96
C TYR A 87 -13.19 -9.65 -19.31
N PHE A 88 -12.46 -8.72 -18.69
CA PHE A 88 -13.01 -7.54 -18.04
C PHE A 88 -12.41 -6.27 -18.65
N GLU A 89 -13.22 -5.26 -18.84
CA GLU A 89 -12.81 -3.89 -19.11
C GLU A 89 -13.09 -3.05 -17.88
N ILE A 90 -12.07 -2.51 -17.28
CA ILE A 90 -12.19 -1.55 -16.17
C ILE A 90 -12.44 -0.18 -16.77
N ASP A 91 -13.38 0.60 -16.23
CA ASP A 91 -13.73 1.93 -16.75
C ASP A 91 -12.44 2.77 -16.94
N PRO A 92 -12.10 3.18 -18.17
CA PRO A 92 -10.86 3.92 -18.44
C PRO A 92 -10.74 5.21 -17.64
N ARG A 93 -11.87 5.81 -17.22
CA ARG A 93 -11.89 7.03 -16.39
C ARG A 93 -11.47 6.73 -14.95
N VAL A 94 -11.79 5.55 -14.44
CA VAL A 94 -11.39 5.09 -13.12
C VAL A 94 -9.97 4.53 -13.19
N GLN A 95 -9.67 3.78 -14.25
CA GLN A 95 -8.32 3.28 -14.53
C GLN A 95 -7.33 4.45 -14.75
N ALA A 96 -7.73 5.50 -15.46
CA ALA A 96 -6.97 6.75 -15.55
C ALA A 96 -6.86 7.45 -14.19
N LYS A 97 -7.90 7.44 -13.33
CA LYS A 97 -7.85 7.91 -11.95
C LYS A 97 -7.02 7.00 -11.04
N GLU A 98 -7.07 5.69 -11.23
CA GLU A 98 -6.21 4.75 -10.49
C GLU A 98 -4.77 4.78 -11.00
N ASN A 99 -4.57 5.02 -12.29
CA ASN A 99 -3.26 5.29 -12.91
C ASN A 99 -2.79 6.72 -12.64
N SER A 100 -3.70 7.66 -12.42
CA SER A 100 -3.48 9.03 -11.91
C SER A 100 -3.63 9.13 -10.39
N LYS A 101 -3.84 8.05 -9.64
CA LYS A 101 -3.31 8.01 -8.29
C LYS A 101 -1.84 8.30 -8.47
N LEU A 102 -1.52 9.60 -8.34
CA LEU A 102 -0.17 10.07 -8.17
C LEU A 102 0.52 8.98 -7.39
N SER A 103 1.53 8.35 -8.02
CA SER A 103 2.39 7.44 -7.31
C SER A 103 2.67 8.11 -5.98
N LEU A 104 2.26 7.50 -4.85
CA LEU A 104 2.34 8.12 -3.53
C LEU A 104 3.77 8.56 -3.22
N LEU A 105 4.73 7.90 -3.87
CA LEU A 105 6.16 8.14 -3.79
C LEU A 105 6.73 8.82 -5.06
N SER A 106 5.88 9.44 -5.90
CA SER A 106 6.35 10.37 -6.91
C SER A 106 6.52 11.76 -6.31
N PRO A 107 7.69 12.40 -6.47
CA PRO A 107 7.90 13.73 -5.94
C PRO A 107 7.03 14.75 -6.67
N ILE A 108 6.22 15.49 -5.93
CA ILE A 108 5.54 16.68 -6.46
C ILE A 108 6.59 17.78 -6.54
N PRO A 109 6.84 18.39 -7.72
CA PRO A 109 7.79 19.48 -7.82
C PRO A 109 7.55 20.56 -6.77
N LEU A 110 8.62 21.05 -6.12
CA LEU A 110 8.49 21.97 -4.99
C LEU A 110 7.75 23.25 -5.38
N GLU A 111 7.92 23.72 -6.62
CA GLU A 111 7.23 24.87 -7.18
C GLU A 111 5.72 24.65 -7.34
N GLN A 112 5.28 23.40 -7.46
CA GLN A 112 3.86 23.03 -7.58
C GLN A 112 3.21 22.73 -6.22
N MET A 113 4.01 22.64 -5.15
CA MET A 113 3.47 22.43 -3.81
C MET A 113 2.84 23.70 -3.27
N THR A 114 1.64 23.55 -2.69
CA THR A 114 1.03 24.60 -1.87
C THR A 114 1.87 24.88 -0.61
N PRO A 115 1.77 26.06 0.01
CA PRO A 115 2.44 26.32 1.28
C PRO A 115 2.13 25.26 2.37
N GLY A 116 0.88 24.78 2.44
CA GLY A 116 0.48 23.70 3.34
C GLY A 116 1.20 22.37 3.05
N HIS A 117 1.33 21.99 1.78
CA HIS A 117 2.06 20.78 1.38
C HIS A 117 3.55 20.87 1.69
N ARG A 118 4.18 22.04 1.47
CA ARG A 118 5.59 22.26 1.85
C ARG A 118 5.79 22.13 3.35
N ASN A 119 4.90 22.69 4.16
CA ASN A 119 4.97 22.58 5.61
C ASN A 119 4.86 21.11 6.07
N LEU A 120 3.95 20.32 5.49
CA LEU A 120 3.83 18.88 5.77
C LEU A 120 5.11 18.11 5.39
N LEU A 121 5.71 18.42 4.24
CA LEU A 121 6.99 17.84 3.82
C LEU A 121 8.11 18.15 4.84
N GLU A 122 8.27 19.41 5.24
CA GLU A 122 9.32 19.81 6.18
C GLU A 122 9.10 19.19 7.57
N GLN A 123 7.86 19.14 8.06
CA GLN A 123 7.53 18.46 9.31
C GLN A 123 7.88 16.97 9.25
N ALA A 124 7.57 16.29 8.14
CA ALA A 124 7.90 14.90 7.96
C ALA A 124 9.40 14.65 7.87
N ARG A 125 10.15 15.51 7.17
CA ARG A 125 11.63 15.49 7.14
C ARG A 125 12.20 15.63 8.55
N ALA A 126 11.74 16.61 9.30
CA ALA A 126 12.18 16.81 10.68
C ALA A 126 11.90 15.60 11.58
N LYS A 127 10.71 14.97 11.46
CA LYS A 127 10.37 13.75 12.20
C LYS A 127 11.25 12.55 11.80
N ARG A 128 11.52 12.36 10.50
CA ARG A 128 12.42 11.29 10.02
C ARG A 128 13.85 11.49 10.51
N GLU A 129 14.35 12.74 10.48
CA GLU A 129 15.65 13.09 11.03
C GLU A 129 15.73 12.87 12.53
N ALA A 130 14.74 13.34 13.29
CA ALA A 130 14.66 13.12 14.73
C ALA A 130 14.63 11.64 15.10
N PHE A 131 13.88 10.83 14.34
CA PHE A 131 13.81 9.37 14.52
C PHE A 131 15.17 8.70 14.30
N LEU A 132 15.86 9.01 13.20
CA LEU A 132 17.16 8.43 12.86
C LEU A 132 18.31 8.92 13.77
N ASN A 133 18.17 10.08 14.40
CA ASN A 133 19.17 10.64 15.33
C ASN A 133 18.95 10.23 16.79
N ASP A 134 17.84 9.58 17.11
CA ASP A 134 17.55 9.17 18.48
C ASP A 134 18.20 7.81 18.79
N SER A 135 19.43 7.88 19.35
CA SER A 135 20.19 6.70 19.76
C SER A 135 19.55 5.87 20.88
N LYS A 136 18.48 6.40 21.53
CA LYS A 136 17.77 5.69 22.60
C LYS A 136 16.68 4.78 22.10
N ILE A 137 16.36 4.83 20.80
CA ILE A 137 15.35 3.94 20.21
C ILE A 137 15.87 2.51 20.17
N PRO A 138 15.21 1.56 20.85
CA PRO A 138 15.53 0.14 20.72
C PRO A 138 14.98 -0.37 19.37
N TYR A 139 15.65 -0.01 18.27
CA TYR A 139 15.15 -0.12 16.90
C TYR A 139 14.61 -1.51 16.58
N MET A 140 15.36 -2.57 16.90
CA MET A 140 14.95 -3.96 16.66
C MET A 140 13.65 -4.31 17.38
N LYS A 141 13.57 -3.93 18.68
CA LYS A 141 12.39 -4.17 19.51
C LYS A 141 11.19 -3.36 18.98
N LEU A 142 11.42 -2.12 18.57
CA LEU A 142 10.40 -1.27 18.00
C LEU A 142 9.85 -1.86 16.70
N MET A 143 10.72 -2.24 15.74
CA MET A 143 10.28 -2.82 14.46
C MET A 143 9.55 -4.14 14.64
N ALA A 144 10.00 -5.02 15.53
CA ALA A 144 9.28 -6.25 15.86
C ALA A 144 7.88 -5.96 16.44
N LYS A 145 7.79 -4.96 17.32
CA LYS A 145 6.49 -4.55 17.91
C LYS A 145 5.57 -3.93 16.86
N VAL A 146 6.09 -3.06 15.98
CA VAL A 146 5.33 -2.46 14.87
C VAL A 146 4.77 -3.53 13.94
N ASN A 147 5.60 -4.46 13.49
CA ASN A 147 5.17 -5.54 12.58
C ASN A 147 4.09 -6.42 13.24
N SER A 148 4.29 -6.82 14.49
CA SER A 148 3.30 -7.60 15.23
C SER A 148 1.97 -6.86 15.42
N ALA A 149 2.02 -5.55 15.73
CA ALA A 149 0.84 -4.73 15.90
C ALA A 149 0.08 -4.51 14.59
N LEU A 150 0.79 -4.28 13.47
CA LEU A 150 0.22 -4.17 12.13
C LEU A 150 -0.50 -5.46 11.70
N ASP A 151 0.14 -6.62 11.88
CA ASP A 151 -0.46 -7.92 11.54
C ASP A 151 -1.72 -8.20 12.35
N LYS A 152 -1.67 -7.91 13.67
CA LYS A 152 -2.81 -8.08 14.56
C LYS A 152 -3.96 -7.13 14.20
N ALA A 153 -3.63 -5.86 13.95
CA ALA A 153 -4.61 -4.86 13.57
C ALA A 153 -5.27 -5.18 12.22
N ALA A 154 -4.48 -5.61 11.22
CA ALA A 154 -5.01 -6.00 9.91
C ALA A 154 -6.00 -7.17 10.01
N LYS A 155 -5.70 -8.21 10.80
CA LYS A 155 -6.60 -9.35 11.04
C LYS A 155 -7.89 -8.94 11.72
N LEU A 156 -7.81 -8.08 12.74
CA LEU A 156 -8.98 -7.57 13.46
C LEU A 156 -9.84 -6.66 12.58
N ASP A 157 -9.21 -5.80 11.78
CA ASP A 157 -9.91 -4.91 10.84
C ASP A 157 -10.63 -5.69 9.74
N ALA A 158 -9.98 -6.69 9.16
CA ALA A 158 -10.60 -7.61 8.19
C ALA A 158 -11.78 -8.40 8.80
N GLY A 159 -11.73 -8.67 10.12
CA GLY A 159 -12.83 -9.27 10.89
C GLY A 159 -13.94 -8.29 11.27
N GLY A 160 -13.91 -7.03 10.80
CA GLY A 160 -14.93 -6.02 11.12
C GLY A 160 -14.84 -5.45 12.54
N MET A 161 -13.68 -5.54 13.18
CA MET A 161 -13.43 -5.10 14.56
C MET A 161 -12.47 -3.90 14.63
N PRO A 162 -12.82 -2.73 14.03
CA PRO A 162 -11.89 -1.60 13.91
C PRO A 162 -11.47 -0.99 15.26
N VAL A 163 -12.32 -1.05 16.28
CA VAL A 163 -11.97 -0.56 17.64
C VAL A 163 -10.88 -1.41 18.27
N GLN A 164 -11.01 -2.74 18.16
CA GLN A 164 -10.00 -3.68 18.65
C GLN A 164 -8.71 -3.59 17.82
N ALA A 165 -8.83 -3.40 16.51
CA ALA A 165 -7.69 -3.17 15.61
C ALA A 165 -6.90 -1.92 16.01
N LEU A 166 -7.59 -0.81 16.29
CA LEU A 166 -6.98 0.43 16.76
C LEU A 166 -6.28 0.23 18.12
N SER A 167 -6.90 -0.49 19.04
CA SER A 167 -6.29 -0.83 20.33
C SER A 167 -5.03 -1.69 20.16
N ALA A 168 -5.07 -2.69 19.28
CA ALA A 168 -3.91 -3.53 18.99
C ALA A 168 -2.75 -2.73 18.37
N LEU A 169 -3.06 -1.77 17.49
CA LEU A 169 -2.04 -0.91 16.88
C LEU A 169 -1.36 -0.02 17.94
N ARG A 170 -2.14 0.52 18.90
CA ARG A 170 -1.64 1.34 20.01
C ARG A 170 -0.72 0.61 20.98
N GLU A 171 -0.63 -0.71 20.92
CA GLU A 171 0.37 -1.43 21.71
C GLU A 171 1.82 -0.97 21.40
N VAL A 172 2.06 -0.36 20.24
CA VAL A 172 3.35 0.23 19.87
C VAL A 172 3.70 1.41 20.79
N GLU A 173 2.72 2.15 21.30
CA GLU A 173 2.90 3.32 22.16
C GLU A 173 3.57 3.00 23.50
N THR A 174 3.65 1.73 23.88
CA THR A 174 4.45 1.28 25.04
C THR A 174 5.97 1.51 24.85
N ILE A 175 6.41 1.75 23.60
CA ILE A 175 7.79 2.06 23.27
C ILE A 175 7.92 3.52 22.83
N ARG A 176 7.04 3.99 21.93
CA ARG A 176 7.06 5.35 21.38
C ARG A 176 5.69 5.72 20.83
N PRO A 177 5.26 7.00 20.94
CA PRO A 177 4.04 7.47 20.29
C PRO A 177 4.04 7.15 18.79
N ILE A 178 2.91 6.68 18.25
CA ILE A 178 2.81 6.26 16.85
C ILE A 178 3.20 7.39 15.89
N GLU A 179 2.79 8.63 16.19
CA GLU A 179 3.06 9.80 15.36
C GLU A 179 4.55 10.18 15.29
N ASP A 180 5.37 9.65 16.21
CA ASP A 180 6.82 9.85 16.24
C ASP A 180 7.59 8.69 15.59
N ILE A 181 6.87 7.75 14.99
CA ILE A 181 7.43 6.64 14.21
C ILE A 181 7.03 6.87 12.74
N PRO A 182 7.86 7.56 11.95
CA PRO A 182 7.48 8.04 10.62
C PRO A 182 7.54 6.94 9.55
N LEU A 183 6.85 5.84 9.81
CA LEU A 183 6.69 4.69 8.91
C LEU A 183 5.36 4.80 8.16
N PRO A 184 5.36 4.86 6.81
CA PRO A 184 4.13 5.01 6.01
C PRO A 184 3.06 3.97 6.34
N GLY A 185 3.43 2.69 6.43
CA GLY A 185 2.48 1.61 6.72
C GLY A 185 1.81 1.75 8.10
N LEU A 186 2.58 2.16 9.13
CA LEU A 186 2.05 2.36 10.48
C LEU A 186 1.10 3.58 10.52
N ILE A 187 1.53 4.72 10.00
CA ILE A 187 0.73 5.95 9.97
C ILE A 187 -0.52 5.76 9.10
N GLY A 188 -0.40 5.07 7.96
CA GLY A 188 -1.52 4.74 7.07
C GLY A 188 -2.59 3.89 7.75
N MET A 189 -2.20 2.81 8.41
CA MET A 189 -3.11 1.94 9.17
C MET A 189 -3.76 2.72 10.33
N TYR A 190 -2.98 3.51 11.07
CA TYR A 190 -3.48 4.30 12.19
C TYR A 190 -4.50 5.35 11.72
N SER A 191 -4.23 6.02 10.58
CA SER A 191 -5.16 6.94 9.95
C SER A 191 -6.47 6.23 9.53
N ALA A 192 -6.38 5.11 8.83
CA ALA A 192 -7.54 4.38 8.35
C ALA A 192 -8.44 3.90 9.50
N LEU A 193 -7.85 3.36 10.57
CA LEU A 193 -8.59 2.89 11.74
C LEU A 193 -9.26 4.03 12.50
N ASN A 194 -8.60 5.20 12.66
CA ASN A 194 -9.23 6.37 13.26
C ASN A 194 -10.46 6.82 12.47
N GLY A 195 -10.41 6.82 11.14
CA GLY A 195 -11.58 7.11 10.30
C GLY A 195 -12.72 6.11 10.48
N LYS A 196 -12.40 4.80 10.56
CA LYS A 196 -13.41 3.75 10.75
C LYS A 196 -14.13 3.83 12.11
N VAL A 197 -13.45 4.33 13.15
CA VAL A 197 -14.07 4.53 14.46
C VAL A 197 -14.69 5.92 14.65
N GLY A 198 -14.71 6.74 13.58
CA GLY A 198 -15.36 8.07 13.57
C GLY A 198 -14.48 9.21 14.06
N ASN A 199 -13.18 8.97 14.31
CA ASN A 199 -12.26 10.01 14.73
C ASN A 199 -11.67 10.73 13.49
N ASN A 200 -12.52 11.51 12.81
CA ASN A 200 -12.19 12.13 11.53
C ASN A 200 -11.12 13.22 11.63
N GLU A 201 -11.06 13.95 12.74
CA GLU A 201 -10.04 14.97 12.96
C GLU A 201 -8.63 14.33 12.98
N LYS A 202 -8.47 13.28 13.81
CA LYS A 202 -7.21 12.53 13.89
C LYS A 202 -6.86 11.86 12.57
N GLN A 203 -7.85 11.33 11.86
CA GLN A 203 -7.64 10.77 10.52
C GLN A 203 -7.04 11.80 9.56
N ASN A 204 -7.57 13.04 9.55
CA ASN A 204 -7.10 14.10 8.65
C ASN A 204 -5.69 14.57 9.00
N GLU A 205 -5.39 14.72 10.30
CA GLU A 205 -4.02 15.01 10.78
C GLU A 205 -3.02 13.96 10.29
N LEU A 206 -3.34 12.67 10.49
CA LEU A 206 -2.49 11.55 10.10
C LEU A 206 -2.34 11.42 8.57
N ARG A 207 -3.37 11.75 7.79
CA ARG A 207 -3.27 11.84 6.32
C ARG A 207 -2.28 12.91 5.88
N GLY A 208 -2.29 14.06 6.55
CA GLY A 208 -1.31 15.12 6.29
C GLY A 208 0.12 14.65 6.60
N LEU A 209 0.32 14.01 7.75
CA LEU A 209 1.62 13.43 8.12
C LEU A 209 2.07 12.36 7.11
N LEU A 210 1.18 11.44 6.72
CA LEU A 210 1.46 10.40 5.73
C LEU A 210 1.86 10.98 4.38
N PHE A 211 1.14 12.01 3.91
CA PHE A 211 1.50 12.73 2.69
C PHE A 211 2.92 13.32 2.81
N GLY A 212 3.23 13.99 3.92
CA GLY A 212 4.56 14.54 4.15
C GLY A 212 5.66 13.49 4.14
N ILE A 213 5.42 12.31 4.78
CA ILE A 213 6.37 11.19 4.80
C ILE A 213 6.62 10.65 3.39
N HIS A 214 5.56 10.42 2.60
CA HIS A 214 5.69 9.97 1.21
C HIS A 214 6.50 10.95 0.37
N GLN A 215 6.23 12.25 0.50
CA GLN A 215 7.00 13.27 -0.22
C GLN A 215 8.45 13.37 0.30
N ALA A 216 8.70 13.17 1.59
CA ALA A 216 10.06 13.15 2.13
C ALA A 216 10.89 11.99 1.55
N ILE A 217 10.30 10.81 1.40
CA ILE A 217 10.94 9.66 0.75
C ILE A 217 11.16 9.96 -0.74
N ALA A 218 10.13 10.44 -1.44
CA ALA A 218 10.17 10.70 -2.88
C ALA A 218 11.21 11.76 -3.28
N HIS A 219 11.42 12.77 -2.41
CA HIS A 219 12.40 13.83 -2.63
C HIS A 219 13.81 13.48 -2.09
N SER A 220 14.02 12.31 -1.52
CA SER A 220 15.33 11.94 -0.98
C SER A 220 16.31 11.46 -2.06
N GLY A 221 15.80 10.97 -3.20
CA GLY A 221 16.60 10.52 -4.32
C GLY A 221 15.78 9.75 -5.36
N ASP A 222 16.38 9.52 -6.52
CA ASP A 222 15.78 8.72 -7.60
C ASP A 222 16.22 7.24 -7.56
N GLY A 223 17.18 6.92 -6.70
CA GLY A 223 17.70 5.58 -6.50
C GLY A 223 18.59 5.06 -7.63
N LEU A 224 19.02 5.90 -8.58
CA LEU A 224 19.75 5.43 -9.77
C LEU A 224 21.26 5.27 -9.53
N SER A 225 21.79 5.85 -8.48
CA SER A 225 23.19 5.72 -8.05
C SER A 225 23.33 5.83 -6.52
N PRO A 226 24.48 5.52 -5.94
CA PRO A 226 24.74 5.76 -4.51
C PRO A 226 24.55 7.24 -4.11
N GLU A 227 24.90 8.19 -4.99
CA GLU A 227 24.79 9.64 -4.74
C GLU A 227 23.35 10.10 -4.72
N THR A 228 22.49 9.45 -5.49
CA THR A 228 21.05 9.77 -5.60
C THR A 228 20.16 8.69 -4.99
N ALA A 229 20.72 7.91 -4.06
CA ALA A 229 20.01 6.82 -3.39
C ALA A 229 18.79 7.33 -2.61
N VAL A 230 17.73 6.53 -2.59
CA VAL A 230 16.55 6.80 -1.78
C VAL A 230 16.86 6.57 -0.30
N HIS A 231 16.58 7.55 0.55
CA HIS A 231 16.81 7.43 1.99
C HIS A 231 15.63 6.73 2.68
N VAL A 232 15.90 5.60 3.29
CA VAL A 232 14.90 4.78 3.99
C VAL A 232 15.23 4.63 5.48
N ILE A 233 14.19 4.45 6.28
CA ILE A 233 14.30 4.20 7.72
C ILE A 233 13.81 2.79 8.11
N ALA A 234 13.26 2.05 7.17
CA ALA A 234 12.88 0.65 7.31
C ALA A 234 12.91 -0.05 5.95
N ILE A 235 13.21 -1.35 5.95
CA ILE A 235 13.27 -2.20 4.74
C ILE A 235 11.94 -2.18 3.97
N GLN A 236 10.80 -2.06 4.67
CA GLN A 236 9.50 -1.99 4.03
C GLN A 236 9.37 -0.80 3.07
N GLU A 237 10.01 0.34 3.37
CA GLU A 237 9.98 1.52 2.49
C GLU A 237 10.63 1.26 1.12
N GLU A 238 11.62 0.36 1.05
CA GLU A 238 12.25 -0.04 -0.21
C GLU A 238 11.26 -0.79 -1.10
N TYR A 239 10.52 -1.72 -0.51
CA TYR A 239 9.52 -2.51 -1.23
C TYR A 239 8.31 -1.68 -1.63
N ASP A 240 7.86 -0.78 -0.75
CA ASP A 240 6.78 0.16 -1.04
C ASP A 240 7.18 1.10 -2.19
N TRP A 241 8.43 1.58 -2.22
CA TRP A 241 8.97 2.41 -3.29
C TRP A 241 9.02 1.67 -4.63
N LEU A 242 9.49 0.40 -4.65
CA LEU A 242 9.48 -0.41 -5.87
C LEU A 242 8.04 -0.69 -6.35
N SER A 243 7.15 -1.04 -5.42
CA SER A 243 5.74 -1.34 -5.71
C SER A 243 5.04 -0.13 -6.31
N ASP A 244 5.26 1.06 -5.75
CA ASP A 244 4.71 2.32 -6.24
C ASP A 244 5.16 2.64 -7.68
N LYS A 245 6.38 2.28 -8.04
CA LYS A 245 6.92 2.39 -9.41
C LYS A 245 6.58 1.19 -10.31
N ARG A 246 5.75 0.25 -9.83
CA ARG A 246 5.38 -0.99 -10.53
C ARG A 246 6.59 -1.83 -10.94
N LEU A 247 7.58 -1.87 -10.07
CA LEU A 247 8.80 -2.63 -10.25
C LEU A 247 8.74 -3.93 -9.44
N THR A 248 9.15 -5.04 -10.04
CA THR A 248 9.26 -6.34 -9.37
C THR A 248 10.70 -6.60 -9.00
N ARG A 249 10.98 -6.80 -7.71
CA ARG A 249 12.32 -7.16 -7.21
C ARG A 249 12.77 -8.50 -7.80
N VAL A 250 14.02 -8.55 -8.24
CA VAL A 250 14.68 -9.75 -8.81
C VAL A 250 15.82 -10.21 -7.90
N LEU A 251 16.69 -9.29 -7.47
CA LEU A 251 17.86 -9.56 -6.63
C LEU A 251 17.99 -8.47 -5.56
N GLN A 252 18.74 -8.76 -4.51
CA GLN A 252 19.08 -7.83 -3.45
C GLN A 252 20.53 -8.07 -3.05
N LYS A 253 21.30 -7.01 -2.86
CA LYS A 253 22.68 -7.06 -2.37
C LYS A 253 22.96 -5.88 -1.44
N LEU A 254 23.68 -6.14 -0.36
CA LEU A 254 24.23 -5.10 0.50
C LEU A 254 25.54 -4.61 -0.10
N VAL A 255 25.71 -3.30 -0.25
CA VAL A 255 26.91 -2.67 -0.80
C VAL A 255 27.43 -1.65 0.21
N ASP A 256 28.72 -1.73 0.51
CA ASP A 256 29.44 -0.77 1.37
C ASP A 256 30.35 0.08 0.49
N THR A 257 30.25 1.40 0.61
CA THR A 257 31.01 2.38 -0.18
C THR A 257 31.52 3.50 0.73
N PRO A 258 32.43 4.36 0.27
CA PRO A 258 32.79 5.57 1.02
C PRO A 258 31.61 6.52 1.30
N LEU A 259 30.53 6.43 0.54
CA LEU A 259 29.29 7.21 0.74
C LEU A 259 28.34 6.60 1.77
N GLY A 260 28.60 5.38 2.21
CA GLY A 260 27.78 4.67 3.20
C GLY A 260 27.37 3.25 2.77
N LYS A 261 26.38 2.73 3.50
CA LYS A 261 25.80 1.41 3.25
C LYS A 261 24.51 1.52 2.45
N PHE A 262 24.42 0.71 1.41
CA PHE A 262 23.31 0.71 0.50
C PHE A 262 22.73 -0.70 0.37
N ASP A 263 21.39 -0.77 0.46
CA ASP A 263 20.69 -1.93 -0.07
C ASP A 263 20.42 -1.67 -1.55
N VAL A 264 20.90 -2.57 -2.42
CA VAL A 264 20.77 -2.43 -3.87
C VAL A 264 19.82 -3.50 -4.37
N LEU A 265 18.64 -3.06 -4.81
CA LEU A 265 17.60 -3.94 -5.32
C LEU A 265 17.61 -3.91 -6.85
N THR A 266 18.00 -5.04 -7.47
CA THR A 266 17.77 -5.21 -8.89
C THR A 266 16.28 -5.45 -9.09
N ALA A 267 15.60 -4.59 -9.83
CA ALA A 267 14.18 -4.70 -10.11
C ALA A 267 13.90 -4.68 -11.60
N ARG A 268 12.74 -5.24 -11.97
CA ARG A 268 12.27 -5.39 -13.35
C ARG A 268 10.95 -4.65 -13.53
N ASN A 269 10.83 -3.88 -14.63
CA ASN A 269 9.57 -3.28 -15.03
C ASN A 269 8.68 -4.28 -15.81
N ASN A 270 7.48 -3.84 -16.20
CA ASN A 270 6.53 -4.67 -16.97
C ASN A 270 7.03 -5.05 -18.37
N ALA A 271 7.97 -4.28 -18.94
CA ALA A 271 8.62 -4.61 -20.20
C ALA A 271 9.76 -5.64 -20.07
N GLY A 272 10.08 -6.06 -18.83
CA GLY A 272 11.15 -7.01 -18.54
C GLY A 272 12.53 -6.39 -18.38
N GLU A 273 12.67 -5.07 -18.53
CA GLU A 273 13.92 -4.35 -18.35
C GLU A 273 14.34 -4.35 -16.89
N ARG A 274 15.61 -4.67 -16.64
CA ARG A 274 16.19 -4.74 -15.29
C ARG A 274 17.07 -3.54 -15.03
N ARG A 275 16.99 -3.02 -13.78
CA ARG A 275 17.85 -1.95 -13.29
C ARG A 275 18.11 -2.13 -11.79
N ASP A 276 19.29 -1.68 -11.36
CA ASP A 276 19.65 -1.59 -9.93
C ASP A 276 19.11 -0.26 -9.38
N TYR A 277 18.52 -0.33 -8.19
CA TYR A 277 18.04 0.80 -7.41
C TYR A 277 18.71 0.81 -6.04
N TYR A 278 19.25 1.96 -5.67
CA TYR A 278 20.05 2.16 -4.46
C TYR A 278 19.21 2.78 -3.35
N PHE A 279 19.21 2.14 -2.19
CA PHE A 279 18.57 2.64 -0.97
C PHE A 279 19.64 2.90 0.08
N ASN A 280 19.72 4.13 0.57
CA ASN A 280 20.67 4.48 1.62
C ASN A 280 20.13 4.00 2.96
N ILE A 281 20.76 2.98 3.50
CA ILE A 281 20.42 2.36 4.77
C ILE A 281 21.45 2.64 5.87
N THR A 282 22.42 3.51 5.64
CA THR A 282 23.57 3.75 6.54
C THR A 282 23.14 3.97 7.99
N ARG A 283 22.19 4.88 8.21
CA ARG A 283 21.72 5.24 9.55
C ARG A 283 20.80 4.16 10.15
N MET A 284 19.91 3.61 9.34
CA MET A 284 19.07 2.47 9.72
C MET A 284 19.93 1.27 10.13
N TYR A 285 20.96 0.96 9.35
CA TYR A 285 21.90 -0.13 9.64
C TYR A 285 22.68 0.10 10.94
N ALA A 286 23.06 1.35 11.24
CA ALA A 286 23.71 1.69 12.50
C ALA A 286 22.79 1.43 13.71
N MET A 287 21.52 1.86 13.62
CA MET A 287 20.52 1.58 14.67
C MET A 287 20.27 0.08 14.86
N TYR A 288 20.25 -0.68 13.75
CA TYR A 288 20.10 -2.13 13.77
C TYR A 288 21.28 -2.81 14.48
N SER A 289 22.52 -2.39 14.17
CA SER A 289 23.73 -2.96 14.71
C SER A 289 23.91 -2.67 16.20
N GLN A 290 23.53 -1.50 16.69
CA GLN A 290 23.57 -1.17 18.12
C GLN A 290 22.70 -2.14 18.95
N GLY A 291 21.46 -2.40 18.52
CA GLY A 291 20.59 -3.35 19.20
C GLY A 291 21.06 -4.80 19.17
N PHE A 292 21.85 -5.19 18.17
CA PHE A 292 22.42 -6.53 18.08
C PHE A 292 23.49 -6.76 19.15
N TRP A 293 24.40 -5.81 19.35
CA TRP A 293 25.49 -5.92 20.33
C TRP A 293 24.99 -5.83 21.79
N GLU A 294 23.97 -5.05 22.07
CA GLU A 294 23.35 -4.98 23.42
C GLU A 294 22.72 -6.30 23.86
N ASN A 295 22.23 -7.10 22.92
CA ASN A 295 21.57 -8.38 23.22
C ASN A 295 22.51 -9.61 23.21
N HIS A 296 23.71 -9.50 22.65
CA HIS A 296 24.65 -10.64 22.48
C HIS A 296 26.02 -10.39 23.10
N GLY A 297 26.21 -9.25 23.77
CA GLY A 297 27.48 -8.84 24.42
C GLY A 297 27.51 -9.06 25.93
N LYS A 298 26.73 -10.01 26.47
CA LYS A 298 26.81 -10.44 27.87
C LYS A 298 27.10 -11.91 27.95
#